data_e564136224909d45d62a47799154cf66
#
_entry.id   e564136224909d45d62a47799154cf66
#
_cell.length_a   1.000
_cell.length_b   1.000
_cell.length_c   1.000
_cell.angle_alpha   90.00
_cell.angle_beta   90.00
_cell.angle_gamma   90.00
#
_symmetry.space_group_name_H-M   'P 1'
#
loop_
_entity.id
_entity.type
_entity.pdbx_description
1 polymer ?
#
loop_
_entity_poly.entity_id
_entity_poly.type
_entity_poly.pdbx_seq_one_letter_code
_entity_poly.pdbx_strand_id
1 'polypeptide(L)'
;IHRNRSKIKLFTRNLEDVTRQFPDIVEFVKRDINSKSFIIDCEVIGYDQKTKIWKPFQAISQRIKRKYNIEEMVKKVPIMILAFDILFLNGKSLLETPFEKRRNSLNSIIKSERFAIDVAKSIVTENVKTAQIFYERALLSGAEGVMVKNLKGIYKPGSRVGFGLKMKPVMESLDLTI
;
A
#
# COMPACT_ATOMS: atom_id res chain seq x y z
N ILE A 1 4.78 -7.27 -1.53
CA ILE A 1 4.92 -7.91 -2.87
C ILE A 1 6.39 -8.22 -3.09
N HIS A 2 6.69 -9.45 -3.43
CA HIS A 2 8.03 -9.93 -3.75
C HIS A 2 8.08 -10.36 -5.21
N ARG A 3 9.12 -9.93 -5.95
CA ARG A 3 9.41 -10.41 -7.30
C ARG A 3 10.85 -10.88 -7.39
N ASN A 4 11.05 -12.06 -7.95
CA ASN A 4 12.35 -12.57 -8.35
C ASN A 4 12.24 -13.13 -9.77
N ARG A 5 12.73 -12.37 -10.76
CA ARG A 5 12.59 -12.64 -12.20
C ARG A 5 11.12 -12.83 -12.60
N SER A 6 10.73 -14.02 -13.05
CA SER A 6 9.34 -14.35 -13.41
C SER A 6 8.43 -14.67 -12.21
N LYS A 7 9.03 -15.04 -11.07
CA LYS A 7 8.27 -15.45 -9.87
C LYS A 7 7.80 -14.24 -9.07
N ILE A 8 6.50 -14.11 -8.86
CA ILE A 8 5.88 -13.08 -8.03
C ILE A 8 5.16 -13.77 -6.88
N LYS A 9 5.30 -13.23 -5.68
CA LYS A 9 4.64 -13.68 -4.46
C LYS A 9 4.06 -12.50 -3.71
N LEU A 10 2.87 -12.69 -3.19
CA LEU A 10 2.14 -11.71 -2.40
C LEU A 10 1.96 -12.26 -0.99
N PHE A 11 2.33 -11.47 0.00
CA PHE A 11 2.22 -11.85 1.40
C PHE A 11 1.39 -10.83 2.16
N THR A 12 0.55 -11.30 3.07
CA THR A 12 -0.10 -10.44 4.07
C THR A 12 0.92 -9.99 5.13
N ARG A 13 0.50 -9.09 6.03
CA ARG A 13 1.31 -8.67 7.19
C ARG A 13 1.74 -9.85 8.06
N ASN A 14 0.94 -10.92 8.12
CA ASN A 14 1.24 -12.13 8.88
C ASN A 14 2.02 -13.18 8.05
N LEU A 15 2.58 -12.78 6.91
CA LEU A 15 3.37 -13.61 6.00
C LEU A 15 2.59 -14.78 5.36
N GLU A 16 1.26 -14.70 5.32
CA GLU A 16 0.44 -15.65 4.57
C GLU A 16 0.58 -15.40 3.06
N ASP A 17 0.87 -16.44 2.29
CA ASP A 17 0.92 -16.37 0.82
C ASP A 17 -0.49 -16.26 0.25
N VAL A 18 -0.82 -15.11 -0.28
CA VAL A 18 -2.12 -14.79 -0.89
C VAL A 18 -2.03 -14.60 -2.41
N THR A 19 -0.96 -15.09 -3.03
CA THR A 19 -0.70 -14.89 -4.46
C THR A 19 -1.85 -15.37 -5.34
N ARG A 20 -2.44 -16.51 -5.01
CA ARG A 20 -3.54 -17.10 -5.80
C ARG A 20 -4.83 -16.31 -5.73
N GLN A 21 -5.08 -15.60 -4.62
CA GLN A 21 -6.27 -14.80 -4.41
C GLN A 21 -6.27 -13.47 -5.19
N PHE A 22 -5.08 -13.05 -5.67
CA PHE A 22 -4.87 -11.75 -6.30
C PHE A 22 -4.14 -11.87 -7.65
N PRO A 23 -4.70 -12.60 -8.64
CA PRO A 23 -4.08 -12.73 -9.96
C PRO A 23 -3.96 -11.38 -10.69
N ASP A 24 -4.89 -10.47 -10.47
CA ASP A 24 -4.87 -9.09 -10.98
C ASP A 24 -3.65 -8.30 -10.47
N ILE A 25 -3.27 -8.42 -9.18
CA ILE A 25 -2.03 -7.82 -8.67
C ILE A 25 -0.81 -8.39 -9.39
N VAL A 26 -0.78 -9.69 -9.63
CA VAL A 26 0.34 -10.33 -10.34
C VAL A 26 0.48 -9.75 -11.77
N GLU A 27 -0.65 -9.48 -12.44
CA GLU A 27 -0.66 -8.85 -13.76
C GLU A 27 -0.18 -7.40 -13.70
N PHE A 28 -0.68 -6.59 -12.75
CA PHE A 28 -0.23 -5.21 -12.56
C PHE A 28 1.28 -5.15 -12.31
N VAL A 29 1.79 -6.01 -11.44
CA VAL A 29 3.22 -6.09 -11.13
C VAL A 29 4.06 -6.43 -12.37
N LYS A 30 3.59 -7.33 -13.24
CA LYS A 30 4.29 -7.70 -14.47
C LYS A 30 4.34 -6.55 -15.46
N ARG A 31 3.24 -5.83 -15.61
CA ARG A 31 3.04 -4.77 -16.60
C ARG A 31 3.66 -3.44 -16.18
N ASP A 32 3.49 -3.07 -14.90
CA ASP A 32 3.69 -1.70 -14.45
C ASP A 32 4.91 -1.50 -13.55
N ILE A 33 5.63 -2.57 -13.16
CA ILE A 33 6.87 -2.44 -12.38
C ILE A 33 8.08 -2.82 -13.22
N ASN A 34 8.90 -1.82 -13.53
CA ASN A 34 10.11 -1.97 -14.34
C ASN A 34 11.31 -2.42 -13.49
N SER A 35 11.20 -3.60 -12.89
CA SER A 35 12.33 -4.27 -12.23
C SER A 35 12.10 -5.76 -12.17
N LYS A 36 13.19 -6.54 -12.27
CA LYS A 36 13.15 -8.02 -12.26
C LYS A 36 13.25 -8.61 -10.86
N SER A 37 13.70 -7.84 -9.87
CA SER A 37 13.90 -8.33 -8.51
C SER A 37 13.67 -7.22 -7.51
N PHE A 38 12.63 -7.35 -6.66
CA PHE A 38 12.30 -6.37 -5.63
C PHE A 38 11.42 -6.95 -4.53
N ILE A 39 11.40 -6.24 -3.40
CA ILE A 39 10.42 -6.39 -2.33
C ILE A 39 9.85 -5.00 -2.05
N ILE A 40 8.53 -4.84 -2.22
CA ILE A 40 7.83 -3.59 -1.92
C ILE A 40 6.76 -3.80 -0.86
N ASP A 41 6.58 -2.78 -0.01
CA ASP A 41 5.44 -2.65 0.86
C ASP A 41 4.37 -1.79 0.19
N CYS A 42 3.12 -2.26 0.27
CA CYS A 42 2.00 -1.61 -0.37
C CYS A 42 0.71 -1.84 0.42
N GLU A 43 -0.26 -0.99 0.21
CA GLU A 43 -1.65 -1.21 0.59
C GLU A 43 -2.44 -1.66 -0.65
N VAL A 44 -3.35 -2.62 -0.46
CA VAL A 44 -4.31 -3.01 -1.49
C VAL A 44 -5.64 -2.38 -1.14
N ILE A 45 -6.20 -1.60 -2.07
CA ILE A 45 -7.43 -0.85 -1.87
C ILE A 45 -8.49 -1.38 -2.83
N GLY A 46 -9.64 -1.77 -2.29
CA GLY A 46 -10.83 -2.05 -3.08
C GLY A 46 -11.49 -0.74 -3.52
N TYR A 47 -12.11 -0.74 -4.70
CA TYR A 47 -12.90 0.41 -5.13
C TYR A 47 -14.20 -0.03 -5.80
N ASP A 48 -15.18 0.86 -5.82
CA ASP A 48 -16.40 0.64 -6.58
C ASP A 48 -16.15 0.95 -8.06
N GLN A 49 -16.52 0.01 -8.93
CA GLN A 49 -16.19 0.13 -10.36
C GLN A 49 -16.93 1.29 -11.05
N LYS A 50 -18.12 1.65 -10.58
CA LYS A 50 -18.94 2.72 -11.16
C LYS A 50 -18.57 4.09 -10.59
N THR A 51 -18.57 4.20 -9.25
CA THR A 51 -18.35 5.46 -8.55
C THR A 51 -16.87 5.81 -8.37
N LYS A 52 -15.97 4.81 -8.50
CA LYS A 52 -14.53 4.94 -8.24
C LYS A 52 -14.17 5.32 -6.78
N ILE A 53 -15.13 5.19 -5.87
CA ILE A 53 -14.94 5.45 -4.44
C ILE A 53 -14.26 4.23 -3.80
N TRP A 54 -13.36 4.46 -2.89
CA TRP A 54 -12.65 3.42 -2.15
C TRP A 54 -13.62 2.65 -1.25
N LYS A 55 -13.46 1.33 -1.23
CA LYS A 55 -14.23 0.44 -0.37
C LYS A 55 -13.50 0.19 0.95
N PRO A 56 -14.24 -0.03 2.05
CA PRO A 56 -13.64 -0.42 3.32
C PRO A 56 -12.81 -1.70 3.20
N PHE A 57 -11.83 -1.88 4.08
CA PHE A 57 -10.95 -3.06 4.13
C PHE A 57 -11.71 -4.39 4.19
N GLN A 58 -12.90 -4.42 4.79
CA GLN A 58 -13.76 -5.60 4.87
C GLN A 58 -14.07 -6.21 3.48
N ALA A 59 -14.17 -5.38 2.45
CA ALA A 59 -14.39 -5.87 1.09
C ALA A 59 -13.20 -6.68 0.57
N ILE A 60 -11.98 -6.26 0.93
CA ILE A 60 -10.73 -6.94 0.52
C ILE A 60 -10.51 -8.20 1.35
N SER A 61 -10.85 -8.19 2.65
CA SER A 61 -10.71 -9.34 3.53
C SER A 61 -11.45 -10.56 3.02
N GLN A 62 -12.57 -10.36 2.31
CA GLN A 62 -13.31 -11.44 1.64
C GLN A 62 -12.48 -12.11 0.53
N ARG A 63 -11.63 -11.35 -0.18
CA ARG A 63 -10.72 -11.92 -1.20
C ARG A 63 -9.57 -12.69 -0.55
N ILE A 64 -8.98 -12.17 0.52
CA ILE A 64 -7.87 -12.81 1.25
C ILE A 64 -8.26 -14.23 1.70
N LYS A 65 -9.47 -14.37 2.23
CA LYS A 65 -9.98 -15.66 2.74
C LYS A 65 -10.50 -16.61 1.63
N ARG A 66 -10.59 -16.13 0.38
CA ARG A 66 -11.22 -16.88 -0.70
C ARG A 66 -10.30 -17.99 -1.23
N LYS A 67 -10.82 -19.21 -1.32
CA LYS A 67 -10.10 -20.38 -1.88
C LYS A 67 -10.63 -20.79 -3.26
N TYR A 68 -11.88 -20.45 -3.58
CA TYR A 68 -12.59 -20.85 -4.81
C TYR A 68 -13.21 -19.62 -5.48
N ASN A 69 -13.58 -19.76 -6.77
CA ASN A 69 -14.22 -18.69 -7.57
C ASN A 69 -13.46 -17.36 -7.54
N ILE A 70 -12.14 -17.43 -7.69
CA ILE A 70 -11.25 -16.26 -7.61
C ILE A 70 -11.58 -15.24 -8.70
N GLU A 71 -11.81 -15.69 -9.94
CA GLU A 71 -12.12 -14.82 -11.09
C GLU A 71 -13.40 -13.99 -10.87
N GLU A 72 -14.43 -14.60 -10.29
CA GLU A 72 -15.66 -13.92 -9.92
C GLU A 72 -15.38 -12.82 -8.88
N MET A 73 -14.56 -13.13 -7.88
CA MET A 73 -14.18 -12.17 -6.85
C MET A 73 -13.34 -11.02 -7.39
N VAL A 74 -12.46 -11.25 -8.35
CA VAL A 74 -11.71 -10.19 -9.05
C VAL A 74 -12.68 -9.18 -9.68
N LYS A 75 -13.73 -9.66 -10.35
CA LYS A 75 -14.76 -8.79 -10.96
C LYS A 75 -15.61 -8.06 -9.92
N LYS A 76 -16.00 -8.76 -8.83
CA LYS A 76 -16.89 -8.22 -7.78
C LYS A 76 -16.21 -7.18 -6.90
N VAL A 77 -14.93 -7.37 -6.62
CA VAL A 77 -14.13 -6.48 -5.76
C VAL A 77 -12.86 -6.07 -6.52
N PRO A 78 -12.97 -5.15 -7.48
CA PRO A 78 -11.80 -4.61 -8.15
C PRO A 78 -10.92 -3.87 -7.16
N ILE A 79 -9.61 -3.95 -7.37
CA ILE A 79 -8.60 -3.43 -6.46
C ILE A 79 -7.54 -2.62 -7.20
N MET A 80 -6.84 -1.79 -6.43
CA MET A 80 -5.62 -1.12 -6.84
C MET A 80 -4.54 -1.28 -5.78
N ILE A 81 -3.29 -1.08 -6.17
CA ILE A 81 -2.13 -1.12 -5.29
C ILE A 81 -1.65 0.31 -5.04
N LEU A 82 -1.47 0.69 -3.77
CA LEU A 82 -0.72 1.88 -3.39
C LEU A 82 0.59 1.45 -2.74
N ALA A 83 1.68 1.54 -3.50
CA ALA A 83 3.02 1.25 -3.00
C ALA A 83 3.56 2.42 -2.18
N PHE A 84 4.15 2.16 -1.02
CA PHE A 84 4.64 3.22 -0.15
C PHE A 84 6.09 3.05 0.34
N ASP A 85 6.66 1.85 0.21
CA ASP A 85 8.05 1.60 0.58
C ASP A 85 8.68 0.48 -0.26
N ILE A 86 10.01 0.44 -0.34
CA ILE A 86 10.77 -0.61 -1.01
C ILE A 86 11.93 -1.06 -0.12
N LEU A 87 12.05 -2.38 0.07
CA LEU A 87 12.97 -3.00 1.00
C LEU A 87 14.16 -3.67 0.33
N PHE A 88 13.97 -4.06 -0.94
CA PHE A 88 14.98 -4.75 -1.74
C PHE A 88 14.82 -4.38 -3.21
N LEU A 89 15.93 -4.16 -3.91
CA LEU A 89 15.93 -3.83 -5.34
C LEU A 89 17.18 -4.39 -6.00
N ASN A 90 16.99 -5.21 -7.06
CA ASN A 90 18.04 -5.70 -7.95
C ASN A 90 19.28 -6.25 -7.22
N GLY A 91 19.07 -7.12 -6.23
CA GLY A 91 20.17 -7.77 -5.47
C GLY A 91 20.59 -7.00 -4.21
N LYS A 92 20.11 -5.77 -4.00
CA LYS A 92 20.54 -4.93 -2.89
C LYS A 92 19.41 -4.79 -1.84
N SER A 93 19.75 -5.07 -0.58
CA SER A 93 18.90 -4.71 0.57
C SER A 93 18.87 -3.20 0.76
N LEU A 94 17.68 -2.64 0.99
CA LEU A 94 17.48 -1.22 1.25
C LEU A 94 17.04 -0.94 2.70
N LEU A 95 17.08 -1.93 3.58
CA LEU A 95 16.61 -1.79 4.97
C LEU A 95 17.33 -0.66 5.72
N GLU A 96 18.66 -0.56 5.57
CA GLU A 96 19.49 0.48 6.18
C GLU A 96 19.54 1.79 5.36
N THR A 97 18.81 1.84 4.25
CA THR A 97 18.77 3.04 3.40
C THR A 97 17.73 4.03 3.95
N PRO A 98 18.00 5.35 4.02
CA PRO A 98 17.03 6.35 4.43
C PRO A 98 15.74 6.32 3.61
N PHE A 99 14.59 6.61 4.25
CA PHE A 99 13.26 6.55 3.62
C PHE A 99 13.18 7.37 2.32
N GLU A 100 13.74 8.56 2.30
CA GLU A 100 13.76 9.41 1.11
C GLU A 100 14.39 8.69 -0.10
N LYS A 101 15.55 8.05 0.09
CA LYS A 101 16.22 7.30 -0.98
C LYS A 101 15.44 6.06 -1.40
N ARG A 102 14.83 5.34 -0.45
CA ARG A 102 13.94 4.22 -0.76
C ARG A 102 12.73 4.69 -1.58
N ARG A 103 12.14 5.82 -1.19
CA ARG A 103 11.00 6.41 -1.92
C ARG A 103 11.37 6.78 -3.36
N ASN A 104 12.53 7.38 -3.57
CA ASN A 104 13.03 7.70 -4.92
C ASN A 104 13.23 6.42 -5.75
N SER A 105 13.81 5.37 -5.16
CA SER A 105 13.94 4.07 -5.82
C SER A 105 12.59 3.45 -6.17
N LEU A 106 11.60 3.55 -5.28
CA LEU A 106 10.24 3.07 -5.54
C LEU A 106 9.61 3.81 -6.73
N ASN A 107 9.69 5.14 -6.73
CA ASN A 107 9.17 5.98 -7.80
C ASN A 107 9.82 5.66 -9.17
N SER A 108 11.10 5.31 -9.19
CA SER A 108 11.84 5.04 -10.43
C SER A 108 11.45 3.74 -11.12
N ILE A 109 10.85 2.79 -10.40
CA ILE A 109 10.50 1.48 -10.96
C ILE A 109 9.00 1.29 -11.22
N ILE A 110 8.13 2.12 -10.62
CA ILE A 110 6.68 2.01 -10.80
C ILE A 110 6.24 2.96 -11.91
N LYS A 111 5.59 2.41 -12.93
CA LYS A 111 4.79 3.16 -13.89
C LYS A 111 3.38 3.25 -13.35
N SER A 112 3.02 4.43 -12.80
CA SER A 112 1.68 4.64 -12.25
C SER A 112 0.60 4.43 -13.30
N GLU A 113 -0.37 3.59 -12.99
CA GLU A 113 -1.51 3.29 -13.84
C GLU A 113 -2.79 3.38 -13.00
N ARG A 114 -3.73 4.21 -13.47
CA ARG A 114 -4.96 4.50 -12.74
C ARG A 114 -5.77 3.22 -12.49
N PHE A 115 -6.20 3.00 -11.25
CA PHE A 115 -6.96 1.82 -10.81
C PHE A 115 -6.22 0.48 -10.97
N ALA A 116 -4.91 0.49 -11.08
CA ALA A 116 -4.06 -0.69 -11.07
C ALA A 116 -2.96 -0.56 -10.02
N ILE A 117 -1.99 0.30 -10.25
CA ILE A 117 -0.89 0.55 -9.32
C ILE A 117 -0.49 2.02 -9.32
N ASP A 118 -0.28 2.56 -8.14
CA ASP A 118 0.27 3.89 -7.96
C ASP A 118 1.21 3.93 -6.74
N VAL A 119 2.01 4.97 -6.66
CA VAL A 119 2.81 5.26 -5.47
C VAL A 119 1.98 6.16 -4.55
N ALA A 120 1.82 5.79 -3.29
CA ALA A 120 1.02 6.54 -2.34
C ALA A 120 1.41 8.04 -2.34
N LYS A 121 0.45 8.93 -2.45
CA LYS A 121 0.69 10.38 -2.48
C LYS A 121 1.42 10.82 -1.22
N SER A 122 2.36 11.74 -1.37
CA SER A 122 3.11 12.28 -0.24
C SER A 122 3.48 13.74 -0.48
N ILE A 123 3.69 14.46 0.61
CA ILE A 123 4.30 15.79 0.60
C ILE A 123 5.48 15.79 1.57
N VAL A 124 6.43 16.69 1.33
CA VAL A 124 7.50 17.00 2.28
C VAL A 124 7.29 18.45 2.70
N THR A 125 7.10 18.71 3.98
CA THR A 125 6.81 20.05 4.47
C THR A 125 7.22 20.20 5.94
N GLU A 126 7.64 21.41 6.31
CA GLU A 126 7.83 21.85 7.70
C GLU A 126 6.66 22.73 8.16
N ASN A 127 5.74 23.05 7.26
CA ASN A 127 4.59 23.90 7.55
C ASN A 127 3.40 23.08 8.02
N VAL A 128 2.96 23.34 9.25
CA VAL A 128 1.84 22.62 9.89
C VAL A 128 0.52 22.80 9.11
N LYS A 129 0.23 24.00 8.59
CA LYS A 129 -1.00 24.24 7.81
C LYS A 129 -1.01 23.44 6.52
N THR A 130 0.13 23.35 5.83
CA THR A 130 0.26 22.52 4.62
C THR A 130 0.05 21.05 4.93
N ALA A 131 0.62 20.56 6.04
CA ALA A 131 0.41 19.19 6.50
C ALA A 131 -1.06 18.91 6.83
N GLN A 132 -1.73 19.86 7.50
CA GLN A 132 -3.14 19.77 7.84
C GLN A 132 -4.04 19.69 6.60
N ILE A 133 -3.83 20.54 5.60
CA ILE A 133 -4.56 20.52 4.34
C ILE A 133 -4.38 19.18 3.61
N PHE A 134 -3.17 18.64 3.61
CA PHE A 134 -2.91 17.33 3.00
C PHE A 134 -3.67 16.22 3.73
N TYR A 135 -3.67 16.25 5.06
CA TYR A 135 -4.42 15.30 5.89
C TYR A 135 -5.93 15.35 5.61
N GLU A 136 -6.51 16.53 5.61
CA GLU A 136 -7.95 16.72 5.34
C GLU A 136 -8.34 16.22 3.94
N ARG A 137 -7.53 16.53 2.92
CA ARG A 137 -7.73 16.02 1.56
C ARG A 137 -7.63 14.49 1.48
N ALA A 138 -6.73 13.88 2.27
CA ALA A 138 -6.64 12.42 2.34
C ALA A 138 -7.92 11.82 2.93
N LEU A 139 -8.46 12.39 4.01
CA LEU A 139 -9.73 11.94 4.59
C LEU A 139 -10.91 12.09 3.61
N LEU A 140 -11.01 13.23 2.93
CA LEU A 140 -12.04 13.48 1.91
C LEU A 140 -11.96 12.49 0.73
N SER A 141 -10.78 11.95 0.43
CA SER A 141 -10.61 10.91 -0.59
C SER A 141 -10.92 9.49 -0.11
N GLY A 142 -11.34 9.33 1.15
CA GLY A 142 -11.69 8.04 1.75
C GLY A 142 -10.53 7.32 2.44
N ALA A 143 -9.38 7.98 2.63
CA ALA A 143 -8.30 7.39 3.41
C ALA A 143 -8.64 7.37 4.92
N GLU A 144 -8.17 6.36 5.63
CA GLU A 144 -8.34 6.27 7.11
C GLU A 144 -7.47 7.27 7.88
N GLY A 145 -6.59 7.98 7.22
CA GLY A 145 -5.61 8.89 7.78
C GLY A 145 -4.34 8.95 6.96
N VAL A 146 -3.29 9.52 7.52
CA VAL A 146 -1.97 9.63 6.88
C VAL A 146 -0.86 9.07 7.75
N MET A 147 0.26 8.72 7.12
CA MET A 147 1.50 8.32 7.80
C MET A 147 2.50 9.48 7.71
N VAL A 148 2.95 9.97 8.85
CA VAL A 148 4.09 10.90 8.93
C VAL A 148 5.36 10.06 9.10
N LYS A 149 6.34 10.25 8.23
CA LYS A 149 7.59 9.48 8.24
C LYS A 149 8.81 10.39 8.28
N ASN A 150 9.82 9.99 9.05
CA ASN A 150 11.12 10.64 9.03
C ASN A 150 11.85 10.28 7.72
N LEU A 151 12.26 11.28 6.94
CA LEU A 151 12.97 11.08 5.67
C LEU A 151 14.30 10.34 5.82
N LYS A 152 14.99 10.53 6.95
CA LYS A 152 16.26 9.84 7.28
C LYS A 152 16.05 8.46 7.92
N GLY A 153 14.81 8.08 8.23
CA GLY A 153 14.49 6.83 8.92
C GLY A 153 14.83 5.59 8.09
N ILE A 154 15.52 4.64 8.71
CA ILE A 154 15.75 3.32 8.14
C ILE A 154 14.50 2.44 8.29
N TYR A 155 14.45 1.31 7.58
CA TYR A 155 13.34 0.35 7.72
C TYR A 155 13.68 -0.70 8.77
N LYS A 156 12.85 -0.81 9.80
CA LYS A 156 12.98 -1.85 10.85
C LYS A 156 11.79 -2.81 10.78
N PRO A 157 11.96 -4.04 10.28
CA PRO A 157 10.90 -5.03 10.24
C PRO A 157 10.36 -5.36 11.63
N GLY A 158 9.04 -5.58 11.75
CA GLY A 158 8.41 -6.06 12.97
C GLY A 158 8.33 -5.08 14.15
N SER A 159 8.98 -3.92 14.07
CA SER A 159 9.04 -2.96 15.17
C SER A 159 8.19 -1.72 14.94
N ARG A 160 7.54 -1.23 15.98
CA ARG A 160 6.99 0.14 16.02
C ARG A 160 8.11 1.07 16.48
N VAL A 161 8.85 1.62 15.55
CA VAL A 161 9.92 2.59 15.84
C VAL A 161 9.43 4.00 15.58
N GLY A 162 9.95 4.99 16.31
CA GLY A 162 9.59 6.41 16.25
C GLY A 162 9.91 7.14 14.93
N PHE A 163 10.18 6.41 13.84
CA PHE A 163 10.41 6.97 12.51
C PHE A 163 9.13 7.18 11.70
N GLY A 164 7.98 6.74 12.21
CA GLY A 164 6.69 6.92 11.57
C GLY A 164 5.54 6.98 12.57
N LEU A 165 4.64 7.92 12.35
CA LEU A 165 3.43 8.12 13.15
C LEU A 165 2.21 7.99 12.25
N LYS A 166 1.16 7.32 12.73
CA LYS A 166 -0.13 7.24 12.04
C LYS A 166 -1.06 8.31 12.63
N MET A 167 -1.47 9.27 11.79
CA MET A 167 -2.50 10.25 12.12
C MET A 167 -3.84 9.73 11.60
N LYS A 168 -4.78 9.53 12.50
CA LYS A 168 -6.17 9.17 12.22
C LYS A 168 -7.10 10.21 12.83
N PRO A 169 -8.33 10.37 12.30
CA PRO A 169 -9.33 11.17 12.99
C PRO A 169 -9.64 10.55 14.36
N VAL A 170 -9.93 11.38 15.32
CA VAL A 170 -10.44 10.94 16.62
C VAL A 170 -11.83 10.35 16.35
N MET A 171 -12.00 9.08 16.66
CA MET A 171 -13.32 8.44 16.58
C MET A 171 -14.12 8.89 17.81
N GLU A 172 -15.36 9.31 17.59
CA GLU A 172 -16.29 9.50 18.70
C GLU A 172 -16.47 8.16 19.43
N SER A 173 -16.37 8.20 20.76
CA SER A 173 -16.66 7.03 21.59
C SER A 173 -18.19 6.80 21.56
N LEU A 174 -18.60 5.59 21.21
CA LEU A 174 -20.00 5.16 21.40
C LEU A 174 -20.11 4.61 22.83
N ASP A 175 -20.88 5.26 23.66
CA ASP A 175 -21.27 4.73 24.96
C ASP A 175 -22.31 3.63 24.73
N LEU A 176 -21.91 2.38 24.90
CA LEU A 176 -22.82 1.24 24.88
C LEU A 176 -23.23 0.92 26.32
N THR A 177 -24.51 1.04 26.62
CA THR A 177 -25.08 0.48 27.84
C THR A 177 -25.25 -1.02 27.66
N ILE A 178 -24.63 -1.82 28.53
CA ILE A 178 -24.75 -3.28 28.60
C ILE A 178 -25.92 -3.62 29.51
#